data_c773df3f28fdbd9d3c28335ff78fbabc
#
_entry.id   c773df3f28fdbd9d3c28335ff78fbabc
#
_cell.length_a   1.000
_cell.length_b   1.000
_cell.length_c   1.000
_cell.angle_alpha   90.00
_cell.angle_beta   90.00
_cell.angle_gamma   90.00
#
_symmetry.space_group_name_H-M   'P 1'
#
loop_
_entity.id
_entity.type
_entity.pdbx_description
1 polymer ?
#
loop_
_entity_poly.entity_id
_entity_poly.type
_entity_poly.pdbx_seq_one_letter_code
_entity_poly.pdbx_strand_id
1 'polypeptide(L)'
;ITDGQIYLDPDLFQKGILPAVDVGMSVSRVGGKTQLPAYRAVTGDLRLSYSQFEELEAFSRFGTQLDEETRKQLQRGQRIREIFKQPQYSPLPVEEQTAVLVAANQGLFDEIPLEDVAEAATKVRAAVTDRLPEVCKRIRGGESLSDEDLEAIGQTAEAAVK
;
A
#
# COMPACT_ATOMS: atom_id res chain seq x y z
N ILE A 1 -2.62 13.39 -27.29
CA ILE A 1 -2.55 13.97 -25.94
C ILE A 1 -3.48 13.14 -25.07
N THR A 2 -2.95 12.56 -23.99
CA THR A 2 -3.70 11.74 -23.04
C THR A 2 -3.81 12.45 -21.70
N ASP A 3 -4.89 12.25 -20.96
CA ASP A 3 -5.08 12.80 -19.61
C ASP A 3 -4.42 11.95 -18.52
N GLY A 4 -3.76 10.89 -18.91
CA GLY A 4 -3.02 9.99 -18.05
C GLY A 4 -2.67 8.70 -18.80
N GLN A 5 -1.80 7.92 -18.19
CA GLN A 5 -1.35 6.66 -18.75
C GLN A 5 -0.93 5.70 -17.63
N ILE A 6 -1.21 4.44 -17.82
CA ILE A 6 -0.75 3.36 -16.95
C ILE A 6 0.23 2.53 -17.78
N TYR A 7 1.48 2.47 -17.32
CA TYR A 7 2.51 1.63 -17.93
C TYR A 7 2.51 0.25 -17.29
N LEU A 8 2.55 -0.77 -18.14
CA LEU A 8 2.77 -2.15 -17.71
C LEU A 8 4.21 -2.53 -17.98
N ASP A 9 4.88 -3.05 -16.97
CA ASP A 9 6.28 -3.46 -17.05
C ASP A 9 6.37 -4.99 -17.22
N PRO A 10 6.97 -5.48 -18.33
CA PRO A 10 7.19 -6.90 -18.55
C PRO A 10 8.06 -7.57 -17.47
N ASP A 11 9.02 -6.85 -16.88
CA ASP A 11 9.89 -7.39 -15.84
C ASP A 11 9.14 -7.65 -14.53
N LEU A 12 8.21 -6.75 -14.17
CA LEU A 12 7.30 -6.97 -13.04
C LEU A 12 6.41 -8.18 -13.28
N PHE A 13 5.88 -8.31 -14.50
CA PHE A 13 5.06 -9.46 -14.89
C PHE A 13 5.83 -10.78 -14.77
N GLN A 14 7.06 -10.84 -15.28
CA GLN A 14 7.92 -12.03 -15.20
C GLN A 14 8.26 -12.41 -13.76
N LYS A 15 8.36 -11.43 -12.87
CA LYS A 15 8.59 -11.64 -11.42
C LYS A 15 7.32 -12.04 -10.65
N GLY A 16 6.17 -12.15 -11.32
CA GLY A 16 4.89 -12.46 -10.67
C GLY A 16 4.34 -11.31 -9.81
N ILE A 17 4.78 -10.08 -10.06
CA ILE A 17 4.26 -8.88 -9.40
C ILE A 17 3.05 -8.40 -10.22
N LEU A 18 1.86 -8.69 -9.72
CA LEU A 18 0.60 -8.41 -10.41
C LEU A 18 -0.35 -7.58 -9.55
N PRO A 19 -0.98 -6.53 -10.13
CA PRO A 19 -0.84 -6.06 -11.51
C PRO A 19 0.55 -5.49 -11.79
N ALA A 20 1.10 -5.76 -12.98
CA ALA A 20 2.45 -5.38 -13.37
C ALA A 20 2.54 -3.88 -13.77
N VAL A 21 2.06 -3.01 -12.91
CA VAL A 21 2.01 -1.55 -13.13
C VAL A 21 3.30 -0.91 -12.64
N ASP A 22 3.98 -0.20 -13.55
CA ASP A 22 5.06 0.71 -13.19
C ASP A 22 4.46 1.97 -12.54
N VAL A 23 4.61 2.09 -11.22
CA VAL A 23 4.05 3.19 -10.43
C VAL A 23 4.79 4.51 -10.70
N GLY A 24 6.09 4.45 -10.95
CA GLY A 24 6.92 5.61 -11.23
C GLY A 24 6.59 6.27 -12.56
N MET A 25 6.41 5.45 -13.61
CA MET A 25 6.12 5.92 -14.97
C MET A 25 4.64 6.22 -15.21
N SER A 26 3.74 5.65 -14.40
CA SER A 26 2.30 5.85 -14.54
C SER A 26 1.89 7.20 -13.97
N VAL A 27 1.12 7.96 -14.72
CA VAL A 27 0.68 9.32 -14.33
C VAL A 27 -0.79 9.55 -14.65
N SER A 28 -1.43 10.40 -13.85
CA SER A 28 -2.77 10.91 -14.10
C SER A 28 -2.78 12.43 -13.89
N ARG A 29 -3.29 13.19 -14.85
CA ARG A 29 -3.43 14.64 -14.73
C ARG A 29 -4.53 15.04 -13.75
N VAL A 30 -5.55 14.23 -13.63
CA VAL A 30 -6.66 14.43 -12.69
C VAL A 30 -6.25 13.96 -11.29
N GLY A 31 -5.62 12.80 -11.23
CA GLY A 31 -4.94 12.26 -10.05
C GLY A 31 -5.76 12.34 -8.77
N GLY A 32 -5.15 12.88 -7.74
CA GLY A 32 -5.73 12.96 -6.40
C GLY A 32 -7.05 13.73 -6.28
N LYS A 33 -7.46 14.51 -7.29
CA LYS A 33 -8.75 15.24 -7.24
C LYS A 33 -9.97 14.31 -7.33
N THR A 34 -9.79 13.13 -7.92
CA THR A 34 -10.84 12.11 -8.04
C THR A 34 -10.79 11.04 -6.97
N GLN A 35 -9.72 10.99 -6.18
CA GLN A 35 -9.62 10.06 -5.06
C GLN A 35 -10.56 10.47 -3.93
N LEU A 36 -11.13 9.48 -3.26
CA LEU A 36 -11.86 9.70 -2.01
C LEU A 36 -10.93 10.36 -0.98
N PRO A 37 -11.43 11.28 -0.13
CA PRO A 37 -10.60 11.98 0.85
C PRO A 37 -9.82 11.04 1.76
N ALA A 38 -10.44 9.98 2.27
CA ALA A 38 -9.79 8.97 3.09
C ALA A 38 -8.61 8.30 2.36
N TYR A 39 -8.80 7.93 1.09
CA TYR A 39 -7.76 7.30 0.29
C TYR A 39 -6.59 8.26 0.01
N ARG A 40 -6.90 9.51 -0.32
CA ARG A 40 -5.90 10.55 -0.56
C ARG A 40 -5.02 10.81 0.66
N ALA A 41 -5.61 10.79 1.85
CA ALA A 41 -4.88 11.02 3.10
C ALA A 41 -3.78 9.98 3.34
N VAL A 42 -3.96 8.75 2.87
CA VAL A 42 -3.02 7.64 3.15
C VAL A 42 -2.08 7.30 1.99
N THR A 43 -2.32 7.81 0.76
CA THR A 43 -1.53 7.41 -0.41
C THR A 43 -0.34 8.31 -0.73
N GLY A 44 -0.30 9.54 -0.22
CA GLY A 44 0.73 10.54 -0.57
C GLY A 44 2.15 10.06 -0.23
N ASP A 45 2.36 9.71 1.02
CA ASP A 45 3.67 9.30 1.53
C ASP A 45 4.10 7.91 0.99
N LEU A 46 3.12 7.02 0.77
CA LEU A 46 3.39 5.69 0.22
C LEU A 46 3.95 5.74 -1.20
N ARG A 47 3.44 6.64 -2.05
CA ARG A 47 3.95 6.77 -3.41
C ARG A 47 5.42 7.21 -3.42
N LEU A 48 5.77 8.18 -2.58
CA LEU A 48 7.14 8.65 -2.45
C LEU A 48 8.06 7.53 -1.94
N SER A 49 7.66 6.87 -0.86
CA SER A 49 8.41 5.77 -0.28
C SER A 49 8.60 4.60 -1.25
N TYR A 50 7.58 4.30 -2.06
CA TYR A 50 7.65 3.23 -3.04
C TYR A 50 8.60 3.57 -4.20
N SER A 51 8.56 4.81 -4.72
CA SER A 51 9.50 5.25 -5.76
C SER A 51 10.95 5.23 -5.27
N GLN A 52 11.20 5.67 -4.03
CA GLN A 52 12.53 5.58 -3.41
C GLN A 52 13.00 4.12 -3.27
N PHE A 53 12.09 3.23 -2.89
CA PHE A 53 12.39 1.80 -2.82
C PHE A 53 12.78 1.22 -4.19
N GLU A 54 12.08 1.55 -5.27
CA GLU A 54 12.41 1.07 -6.62
C GLU A 54 13.80 1.55 -7.07
N GLU A 55 14.16 2.79 -6.79
CA GLU A 55 15.50 3.31 -7.04
C GLU A 55 16.57 2.55 -6.23
N LEU A 56 16.34 2.35 -4.93
CA LEU A 56 17.26 1.63 -4.05
C LEU A 56 17.39 0.16 -4.46
N GLU A 57 16.31 -0.49 -4.86
CA GLU A 57 16.34 -1.89 -5.34
C GLU A 57 17.21 -2.02 -6.60
N ALA A 58 17.11 -1.06 -7.52
CA ALA A 58 17.94 -1.02 -8.72
C ALA A 58 19.44 -0.90 -8.37
N PHE A 59 19.78 -0.03 -7.42
CA PHE A 59 21.15 0.15 -6.95
C PHE A 59 21.69 -1.07 -6.18
N SER A 60 20.87 -1.72 -5.39
CA SER A 60 21.28 -2.87 -4.57
C SER A 60 21.79 -4.06 -5.38
N ARG A 61 21.38 -4.18 -6.65
CA ARG A 61 21.83 -5.22 -7.58
C ARG A 61 23.30 -5.10 -7.97
N PHE A 62 23.92 -3.93 -7.78
CA PHE A 62 25.32 -3.69 -8.13
C PHE A 62 26.33 -4.01 -7.00
N GLY A 63 25.91 -4.71 -5.93
CA GLY A 63 26.81 -5.25 -4.92
C GLY A 63 27.36 -4.24 -3.92
N THR A 64 26.74 -3.09 -3.76
CA THR A 64 27.12 -2.09 -2.76
C THR A 64 26.83 -2.63 -1.35
N GLN A 65 27.74 -2.41 -0.40
CA GLN A 65 27.45 -2.66 1.01
C GLN A 65 26.39 -1.66 1.46
N LEU A 66 25.19 -2.15 1.69
CA LEU A 66 24.08 -1.34 2.18
C LEU A 66 24.22 -1.12 3.68
N ASP A 67 24.08 0.13 4.12
CA ASP A 67 23.93 0.43 5.54
C ASP A 67 22.60 -0.13 6.08
N GLU A 68 22.48 -0.11 7.41
CA GLU A 68 21.30 -0.70 8.06
C GLU A 68 20.00 0.04 7.74
N GLU A 69 20.06 1.34 7.59
CA GLU A 69 18.88 2.16 7.26
C GLU A 69 18.38 1.88 5.85
N THR A 70 19.27 1.86 4.87
CA THR A 70 18.94 1.50 3.48
C THR A 70 18.37 0.07 3.40
N ARG A 71 18.89 -0.87 4.20
CA ARG A 71 18.35 -2.24 4.27
C ARG A 71 16.92 -2.27 4.80
N LYS A 72 16.62 -1.50 5.86
CA LYS A 72 15.26 -1.37 6.40
C LYS A 72 14.29 -0.78 5.38
N GLN A 73 14.73 0.26 4.65
CA GLN A 73 13.91 0.87 3.60
C GLN A 73 13.61 -0.14 2.47
N LEU A 74 14.58 -0.93 2.06
CA LEU A 74 14.36 -2.01 1.06
C LEU A 74 13.38 -3.07 1.57
N GLN A 75 13.53 -3.52 2.82
CA GLN A 75 12.63 -4.49 3.42
C GLN A 75 11.19 -3.97 3.52
N ARG A 76 11.02 -2.71 3.93
CA ARG A 76 9.71 -2.05 3.97
C ARG A 76 9.09 -1.93 2.58
N GLY A 77 9.88 -1.52 1.59
CA GLY A 77 9.40 -1.40 0.21
C GLY A 77 8.96 -2.75 -0.38
N GLN A 78 9.67 -3.84 -0.06
CA GLN A 78 9.28 -5.19 -0.46
C GLN A 78 7.91 -5.58 0.13
N ARG A 79 7.65 -5.26 1.40
CA ARG A 79 6.36 -5.52 2.05
C ARG A 79 5.23 -4.68 1.46
N ILE A 80 5.48 -3.41 1.18
CA ILE A 80 4.52 -2.55 0.47
C ILE A 80 4.20 -3.14 -0.92
N ARG A 81 5.19 -3.66 -1.64
CA ARG A 81 4.99 -4.34 -2.92
C ARG A 81 4.10 -5.58 -2.78
N GLU A 82 4.28 -6.39 -1.73
CA GLU A 82 3.40 -7.53 -1.46
C GLU A 82 1.95 -7.10 -1.20
N ILE A 83 1.76 -6.01 -0.45
CA ILE A 83 0.44 -5.43 -0.17
C ILE A 83 -0.26 -4.96 -1.46
N PHE A 84 0.50 -4.47 -2.44
CA PHE A 84 -0.05 -3.98 -3.72
C PHE A 84 -0.42 -5.09 -4.70
N LYS A 85 0.01 -6.32 -4.45
CA LYS A 85 -0.39 -7.46 -5.29
C LYS A 85 -1.88 -7.72 -5.13
N GLN A 86 -2.54 -7.96 -6.26
CA GLN A 86 -3.97 -8.20 -6.30
C GLN A 86 -4.28 -9.28 -7.36
N PRO A 87 -5.05 -10.32 -7.00
CA PRO A 87 -5.47 -11.31 -7.98
C PRO A 87 -6.36 -10.71 -9.06
N GLN A 88 -6.28 -11.25 -10.26
CA GLN A 88 -7.14 -10.86 -11.36
C GLN A 88 -8.62 -11.13 -11.02
N TYR A 89 -9.50 -10.21 -11.42
CA TYR A 89 -10.95 -10.28 -11.15
C TYR A 89 -11.34 -10.25 -9.67
N SER A 90 -10.46 -9.80 -8.79
CA SER A 90 -10.71 -9.72 -7.35
C SER A 90 -10.52 -8.28 -6.84
N PRO A 91 -11.41 -7.34 -7.21
CA PRO A 91 -11.31 -5.96 -6.77
C PRO A 91 -11.52 -5.85 -5.26
N LEU A 92 -10.72 -5.04 -4.60
CA LEU A 92 -10.84 -4.76 -3.17
C LEU A 92 -11.70 -3.51 -2.95
N PRO A 93 -12.65 -3.52 -2.00
CA PRO A 93 -13.37 -2.33 -1.57
C PRO A 93 -12.43 -1.23 -1.07
N VAL A 94 -12.81 0.03 -1.26
CA VAL A 94 -11.93 1.17 -0.91
C VAL A 94 -11.61 1.25 0.58
N GLU A 95 -12.55 0.88 1.44
CA GLU A 95 -12.34 0.82 2.89
C GLU A 95 -11.31 -0.24 3.29
N GLU A 96 -11.31 -1.37 2.63
CA GLU A 96 -10.31 -2.43 2.84
C GLU A 96 -8.93 -1.99 2.36
N GLN A 97 -8.85 -1.34 1.21
CA GLN A 97 -7.61 -0.75 0.71
C GLN A 97 -7.08 0.29 1.70
N THR A 98 -7.94 1.22 2.15
CA THR A 98 -7.57 2.27 3.10
C THR A 98 -7.04 1.68 4.40
N ALA A 99 -7.69 0.66 4.94
CA ALA A 99 -7.28 -0.01 6.18
C ALA A 99 -5.85 -0.57 6.10
N VAL A 100 -5.53 -1.28 5.01
CA VAL A 100 -4.19 -1.85 4.80
C VAL A 100 -3.15 -0.75 4.58
N LEU A 101 -3.50 0.33 3.87
CA LEU A 101 -2.58 1.45 3.64
C LEU A 101 -2.29 2.24 4.92
N VAL A 102 -3.27 2.41 5.82
CA VAL A 102 -3.04 2.97 7.16
C VAL A 102 -2.07 2.09 7.94
N ALA A 103 -2.29 0.79 7.97
CA ALA A 103 -1.41 -0.16 8.65
C ALA A 103 0.02 -0.14 8.09
N ALA A 104 0.17 -0.05 6.76
CA ALA A 104 1.46 0.07 6.09
C ALA A 104 2.19 1.37 6.44
N ASN A 105 1.48 2.51 6.47
CA ASN A 105 2.04 3.80 6.86
C ASN A 105 2.56 3.78 8.30
N GLN A 106 1.85 3.10 9.20
CA GLN A 106 2.24 2.94 10.60
C GLN A 106 3.34 1.90 10.83
N GLY A 107 3.81 1.22 9.77
CA GLY A 107 4.89 0.24 9.85
C GLY A 107 4.47 -1.10 10.45
N LEU A 108 3.17 -1.41 10.54
CA LEU A 108 2.67 -2.63 11.19
C LEU A 108 3.10 -3.93 10.48
N PHE A 109 3.56 -3.83 9.24
CA PHE A 109 4.08 -4.97 8.48
C PHE A 109 5.60 -5.11 8.53
N ASP A 110 6.33 -4.15 9.14
CA ASP A 110 7.79 -4.07 9.05
C ASP A 110 8.51 -5.27 9.68
N GLU A 111 7.94 -5.89 10.71
CA GLU A 111 8.48 -7.07 11.39
C GLU A 111 7.89 -8.41 10.90
N ILE A 112 6.89 -8.35 9.99
CA ILE A 112 6.24 -9.57 9.46
C ILE A 112 7.13 -10.20 8.37
N PRO A 113 7.35 -11.53 8.39
CA PRO A 113 8.01 -12.23 7.29
C PRO A 113 7.35 -11.92 5.95
N LEU A 114 8.14 -11.77 4.88
CA LEU A 114 7.64 -11.31 3.58
C LEU A 114 6.54 -12.24 3.02
N GLU A 115 6.69 -13.54 3.23
CA GLU A 115 5.73 -14.59 2.84
C GLU A 115 4.38 -14.49 3.57
N ASP A 116 4.34 -13.89 4.76
CA ASP A 116 3.14 -13.79 5.60
C ASP A 116 2.41 -12.45 5.42
N VAL A 117 3.01 -11.47 4.71
CA VAL A 117 2.44 -10.12 4.54
C VAL A 117 1.07 -10.15 3.90
N ALA A 118 0.85 -10.99 2.88
CA ALA A 118 -0.43 -11.10 2.19
C ALA A 118 -1.55 -11.63 3.11
N GLU A 119 -1.23 -12.60 3.97
CA GLU A 119 -2.16 -13.12 4.97
C GLU A 119 -2.46 -12.07 6.04
N ALA A 120 -1.42 -11.40 6.55
CA ALA A 120 -1.57 -10.32 7.52
C ALA A 120 -2.45 -9.19 6.98
N ALA A 121 -2.25 -8.76 5.73
CA ALA A 121 -3.09 -7.76 5.09
C ALA A 121 -4.56 -8.23 4.99
N THR A 122 -4.79 -9.52 4.75
CA THR A 122 -6.14 -10.09 4.73
C THR A 122 -6.79 -10.05 6.11
N LYS A 123 -6.03 -10.37 7.18
CA LYS A 123 -6.52 -10.26 8.56
C LYS A 123 -6.86 -8.81 8.93
N VAL A 124 -6.03 -7.85 8.54
CA VAL A 124 -6.30 -6.42 8.75
C VAL A 124 -7.60 -5.99 8.08
N ARG A 125 -7.80 -6.35 6.80
CA ARG A 125 -9.04 -6.02 6.08
C ARG A 125 -10.27 -6.55 6.79
N ALA A 126 -10.26 -7.84 7.13
CA ALA A 126 -11.37 -8.49 7.82
C ALA A 126 -11.65 -7.84 9.19
N ALA A 127 -10.61 -7.60 9.99
CA ALA A 127 -10.76 -7.03 11.32
C ALA A 127 -11.34 -5.60 11.30
N VAL A 128 -10.86 -4.75 10.37
CA VAL A 128 -11.36 -3.37 10.25
C VAL A 128 -12.80 -3.35 9.76
N THR A 129 -13.13 -4.18 8.76
CA THR A 129 -14.50 -4.27 8.24
C THR A 129 -15.49 -4.76 9.31
N ASP A 130 -15.09 -5.73 10.12
CA ASP A 130 -15.93 -6.30 11.18
C ASP A 130 -16.09 -5.37 12.39
N ARG A 131 -14.98 -4.77 12.86
CA ARG A 131 -14.97 -4.02 14.11
C ARG A 131 -15.27 -2.53 13.96
N LEU A 132 -15.06 -1.96 12.76
CA LEU A 132 -15.23 -0.51 12.49
C LEU A 132 -16.20 -0.24 11.33
N PRO A 133 -17.43 -0.82 11.33
CA PRO A 133 -18.37 -0.69 10.22
C PRO A 133 -18.76 0.77 9.92
N GLU A 134 -18.84 1.64 10.95
CA GLU A 134 -19.19 3.04 10.76
C GLU A 134 -18.04 3.84 10.10
N VAL A 135 -16.80 3.51 10.42
CA VAL A 135 -15.63 4.09 9.74
C VAL A 135 -15.62 3.67 8.27
N CYS A 136 -15.84 2.38 8.00
CA CYS A 136 -15.94 1.85 6.63
C CYS A 136 -17.07 2.53 5.83
N LYS A 137 -18.22 2.78 6.45
CA LYS A 137 -19.33 3.49 5.84
C LYS A 137 -18.98 4.94 5.49
N ARG A 138 -18.28 5.66 6.37
CA ARG A 138 -17.80 7.03 6.09
C ARG A 138 -16.80 7.05 4.93
N ILE A 139 -15.84 6.12 4.91
CA ILE A 139 -14.89 5.98 3.80
C ILE A 139 -15.62 5.81 2.47
N ARG A 140 -16.58 4.88 2.40
CA ARG A 140 -17.40 4.65 1.19
C ARG A 140 -18.25 5.87 0.82
N GLY A 141 -18.73 6.61 1.82
CA GLY A 141 -19.51 7.83 1.65
C GLY A 141 -18.70 9.03 1.14
N GLY A 142 -17.36 8.90 1.05
CA GLY A 142 -16.49 9.99 0.60
C GLY A 142 -16.16 11.01 1.68
N GLU A 143 -16.31 10.66 2.94
CA GLU A 143 -15.94 11.50 4.07
C GLU A 143 -14.42 11.44 4.34
N SER A 144 -13.88 12.49 4.92
CA SER A 144 -12.50 12.51 5.42
C SER A 144 -12.40 11.68 6.70
N LEU A 145 -11.27 11.02 6.89
CA LEU A 145 -10.96 10.38 8.17
C LEU A 145 -10.44 11.42 9.15
N SER A 146 -10.89 11.32 10.40
CA SER A 146 -10.31 12.05 11.51
C SER A 146 -9.05 11.34 12.02
N ASP A 147 -8.28 12.03 12.86
CA ASP A 147 -7.12 11.41 13.54
C ASP A 147 -7.56 10.22 14.42
N GLU A 148 -8.73 10.34 15.06
CA GLU A 148 -9.34 9.26 15.84
C GLU A 148 -9.69 8.04 14.97
N ASP A 149 -10.18 8.24 13.76
CA ASP A 149 -10.47 7.15 12.81
C ASP A 149 -9.18 6.44 12.40
N LEU A 150 -8.13 7.21 12.08
CA LEU A 150 -6.82 6.66 11.70
C LEU A 150 -6.19 5.86 12.85
N GLU A 151 -6.32 6.36 14.09
CA GLU A 151 -5.86 5.67 15.27
C GLU A 151 -6.67 4.38 15.52
N ALA A 152 -7.98 4.42 15.43
CA ALA A 152 -8.85 3.26 15.58
C ALA A 152 -8.56 2.16 14.54
N ILE A 153 -8.33 2.55 13.28
CA ILE A 153 -7.90 1.62 12.22
C ILE A 153 -6.55 1.00 12.58
N GLY A 154 -5.58 1.82 13.00
CA GLY A 154 -4.25 1.36 13.38
C GLY A 154 -4.27 0.36 14.53
N GLN A 155 -4.97 0.68 15.62
CA GLN A 155 -5.11 -0.21 16.78
C GLN A 155 -5.81 -1.54 16.41
N THR A 156 -6.84 -1.46 15.57
CA THR A 156 -7.55 -2.66 15.10
C THR A 156 -6.65 -3.53 14.20
N ALA A 157 -5.87 -2.90 13.32
CA ALA A 157 -4.92 -3.57 12.46
C ALA A 157 -3.79 -4.23 13.27
N GLU A 158 -3.22 -3.52 14.24
CA GLU A 158 -2.17 -4.05 15.14
C GLU A 158 -2.65 -5.29 15.89
N ALA A 159 -3.88 -5.24 16.44
CA ALA A 159 -4.47 -6.39 17.12
C ALA A 159 -4.76 -7.59 16.21
N ALA A 160 -4.88 -7.37 14.91
CA ALA A 160 -5.16 -8.42 13.93
C ALA A 160 -3.89 -9.14 13.43
N VAL A 161 -2.71 -8.48 13.53
CA VAL A 161 -1.45 -9.04 13.04
C VAL A 161 -0.57 -9.63 14.15
N LYS A 162 -0.91 -9.36 15.41
CA LYS A 162 -0.30 -10.01 16.58
C LYS A 162 -0.93 -11.36 16.87
#